data_01d7014bb3c7e6975c1d54970f66b8b6
#
_entry.id   01d7014bb3c7e6975c1d54970f66b8b6
#
_cell.length_a   1.000
_cell.length_b   1.000
_cell.length_c   1.000
_cell.angle_alpha   90.00
_cell.angle_beta   90.00
_cell.angle_gamma   90.00
#
_symmetry.space_group_name_H-M   'P 1'
#
loop_
_entity.id
_entity.type
_entity.pdbx_description
1 polymer ?
#
loop_
_entity_poly.entity_id
_entity_poly.type
_entity_poly.pdbx_seq_one_letter_code
_entity_poly.pdbx_strand_id
1 'polypeptide(L)'
;SEGGIAGVGVAEWVSGATETVSEETVSTLVGGEDPSQRERMGDMMYRATSPFGRKGAAVEAISAVDVAFWDIAGKEADKRVYELLGGPVTDEIPCYASNLHPVDHEKLEREALEYVEAGFDTMKMRFLHGPEAGRKGMRENEALVETVRDAVGDDIAIAADAYMGWSVRYAKKMLDRLERYDLAWVEEPVIPDDIDGYADI
;
A
#
# COMPACT_ATOMS: atom_id res chain seq x y z
N SER A 1 -15.90 22.45 -11.36
CA SER A 1 -16.70 22.53 -12.60
C SER A 1 -17.64 23.73 -12.57
N GLU A 2 -18.06 24.27 -13.70
CA GLU A 2 -19.07 25.35 -13.78
C GLU A 2 -20.42 24.93 -13.15
N GLY A 3 -20.64 23.65 -12.94
CA GLY A 3 -21.84 23.08 -12.31
C GLY A 3 -21.84 23.00 -10.78
N GLY A 4 -20.80 23.50 -10.10
CA GLY A 4 -20.70 23.47 -8.63
C GLY A 4 -20.35 22.10 -8.03
N ILE A 5 -20.08 21.08 -8.83
CA ILE A 5 -19.65 19.76 -8.35
C ILE A 5 -18.14 19.79 -8.10
N ALA A 6 -17.75 19.37 -6.89
CA ALA A 6 -16.34 19.24 -6.51
C ALA A 6 -15.97 17.75 -6.34
N GLY A 7 -14.80 17.36 -6.85
CA GLY A 7 -14.20 16.05 -6.61
C GLY A 7 -13.14 16.12 -5.52
N VAL A 8 -12.94 15.01 -4.84
CA VAL A 8 -11.94 14.84 -3.80
C VAL A 8 -11.00 13.71 -4.17
N GLY A 9 -9.69 13.96 -4.08
CA GLY A 9 -8.64 12.96 -4.16
C GLY A 9 -7.61 13.23 -3.09
N VAL A 10 -6.95 12.21 -2.59
CA VAL A 10 -6.00 12.28 -1.47
C VAL A 10 -4.66 11.71 -1.90
N ALA A 11 -3.58 12.37 -1.46
CA ALA A 11 -2.20 11.88 -1.52
C ALA A 11 -1.64 11.79 -0.09
N GLU A 12 -0.91 10.73 0.22
CA GLU A 12 -0.63 10.39 1.62
C GLU A 12 0.85 10.47 2.01
N TRP A 13 1.77 9.96 1.19
CA TRP A 13 3.12 9.60 1.66
C TRP A 13 4.11 10.76 1.81
N VAL A 14 4.11 11.75 0.94
CA VAL A 14 5.10 12.85 0.92
C VAL A 14 4.38 14.19 0.78
N SER A 15 3.54 14.50 1.76
CA SER A 15 2.58 15.61 1.71
C SER A 15 3.16 16.93 1.18
N GLY A 16 4.28 17.41 1.70
CA GLY A 16 4.86 18.70 1.25
C GLY A 16 5.38 18.69 -0.18
N ALA A 17 6.02 17.59 -0.63
CA ALA A 17 6.49 17.50 -2.01
C ALA A 17 5.32 17.28 -2.98
N THR A 18 4.35 16.45 -2.61
CA THR A 18 3.14 16.21 -3.38
C THR A 18 2.28 17.46 -3.50
N GLU A 19 2.13 18.23 -2.42
CA GLU A 19 1.46 19.54 -2.42
C GLU A 19 2.12 20.51 -3.40
N THR A 20 3.44 20.66 -3.34
CA THR A 20 4.19 21.55 -4.26
C THR A 20 4.00 21.13 -5.72
N VAL A 21 4.11 19.84 -6.04
CA VAL A 21 3.88 19.35 -7.41
C VAL A 21 2.43 19.59 -7.84
N SER A 22 1.47 19.36 -6.94
CA SER A 22 0.05 19.59 -7.21
C SER A 22 -0.22 21.06 -7.50
N GLU A 23 0.28 21.97 -6.70
CA GLU A 23 0.01 23.40 -6.84
C GLU A 23 0.78 24.05 -7.99
N GLU A 24 2.09 23.77 -8.13
CA GLU A 24 2.95 24.47 -9.09
C GLU A 24 2.95 23.86 -10.49
N THR A 25 2.62 22.57 -10.59
CA THR A 25 2.65 21.86 -11.88
C THR A 25 1.28 21.36 -12.29
N VAL A 26 0.69 20.46 -11.53
CA VAL A 26 -0.53 19.72 -11.94
C VAL A 26 -1.72 20.69 -12.07
N SER A 27 -1.94 21.56 -11.10
CA SER A 27 -3.06 22.52 -11.12
C SER A 27 -3.02 23.46 -12.33
N THR A 28 -1.81 23.84 -12.76
CA THR A 28 -1.63 24.72 -13.95
C THR A 28 -2.00 24.01 -15.26
N LEU A 29 -1.88 22.68 -15.30
CA LEU A 29 -2.21 21.87 -16.47
C LEU A 29 -3.70 21.58 -16.58
N VAL A 30 -4.37 21.36 -15.45
CA VAL A 30 -5.79 20.94 -15.42
C VAL A 30 -6.75 22.10 -15.16
N GLY A 31 -6.24 23.25 -14.76
CA GLY A 31 -7.06 24.44 -14.49
C GLY A 31 -7.82 24.91 -15.72
N GLY A 32 -9.15 24.92 -15.64
CA GLY A 32 -10.04 25.30 -16.74
C GLY A 32 -10.31 24.23 -17.79
N GLU A 33 -9.71 23.04 -17.65
CA GLU A 33 -9.96 21.91 -18.53
C GLU A 33 -11.26 21.17 -18.15
N ASP A 34 -11.81 20.41 -19.10
CA ASP A 34 -13.01 19.61 -18.91
C ASP A 34 -12.69 18.31 -18.12
N PRO A 35 -13.21 18.14 -16.89
CA PRO A 35 -12.92 16.96 -16.06
C PRO A 35 -13.42 15.65 -16.66
N SER A 36 -14.26 15.67 -17.68
CA SER A 36 -14.69 14.46 -18.38
C SER A 36 -13.59 13.84 -19.24
N GLN A 37 -12.56 14.62 -19.62
CA GLN A 37 -11.44 14.18 -20.48
C GLN A 37 -10.29 13.59 -19.64
N ARG A 38 -10.58 12.68 -18.71
CA ARG A 38 -9.63 12.13 -17.73
C ARG A 38 -8.37 11.55 -18.36
N GLU A 39 -8.52 10.69 -19.39
CA GLU A 39 -7.39 10.06 -20.08
C GLU A 39 -6.43 11.09 -20.68
N ARG A 40 -6.97 12.11 -21.35
CA ARG A 40 -6.18 13.18 -21.91
C ARG A 40 -5.41 13.95 -20.83
N MET A 41 -6.07 14.27 -19.72
CA MET A 41 -5.44 14.98 -18.61
C MET A 41 -4.41 14.12 -17.89
N GLY A 42 -4.67 12.84 -17.69
CA GLY A 42 -3.71 11.89 -17.14
C GLY A 42 -2.42 11.82 -17.96
N ASP A 43 -2.55 11.65 -19.30
CA ASP A 43 -1.40 11.66 -20.21
C ASP A 43 -0.64 13.00 -20.18
N MET A 44 -1.35 14.11 -20.16
CA MET A 44 -0.76 15.45 -20.10
C MET A 44 0.03 15.67 -18.80
N MET A 45 -0.55 15.35 -17.65
CA MET A 45 0.11 15.45 -16.35
C MET A 45 1.35 14.54 -16.28
N TYR A 46 1.23 13.29 -16.72
CA TYR A 46 2.35 12.35 -16.74
C TYR A 46 3.49 12.79 -17.64
N ARG A 47 3.21 13.27 -18.86
CA ARG A 47 4.24 13.79 -19.77
C ARG A 47 4.94 15.01 -19.22
N ALA A 48 4.21 15.94 -18.63
CA ALA A 48 4.78 17.17 -18.07
C ALA A 48 5.71 16.87 -16.87
N THR A 49 5.39 15.87 -16.06
CA THR A 49 6.18 15.49 -14.87
C THR A 49 7.29 14.47 -15.18
N SER A 50 7.24 13.78 -16.33
CA SER A 50 8.19 12.71 -16.71
C SER A 50 9.68 13.06 -16.57
N PRO A 51 10.14 14.30 -16.82
CA PRO A 51 11.55 14.67 -16.65
C PRO A 51 12.04 14.56 -15.21
N PHE A 52 11.18 14.73 -14.21
CA PHE A 52 11.55 14.76 -12.78
C PHE A 52 10.76 13.82 -11.89
N GLY A 53 9.65 13.21 -12.37
CA GLY A 53 8.77 12.44 -11.51
C GLY A 53 7.97 11.35 -12.23
N ARG A 54 8.63 10.26 -12.64
CA ARG A 54 7.95 9.08 -13.20
C ARG A 54 7.35 8.16 -12.15
N LYS A 55 7.63 8.39 -10.87
CA LYS A 55 7.12 7.70 -9.67
C LYS A 55 7.28 8.61 -8.46
N GLY A 56 6.79 8.18 -7.31
CA GLY A 56 6.84 8.96 -6.05
C GLY A 56 5.93 10.19 -6.09
N ALA A 57 6.32 11.27 -5.46
CA ALA A 57 5.49 12.46 -5.20
C ALA A 57 4.76 13.03 -6.43
N ALA A 58 5.40 12.99 -7.61
CA ALA A 58 4.75 13.48 -8.83
C ALA A 58 3.59 12.57 -9.29
N VAL A 59 3.77 11.25 -9.19
CA VAL A 59 2.70 10.30 -9.53
C VAL A 59 1.60 10.31 -8.47
N GLU A 60 1.93 10.51 -7.20
CA GLU A 60 0.92 10.72 -6.14
C GLU A 60 0.05 11.94 -6.39
N ALA A 61 0.67 13.07 -6.80
CA ALA A 61 -0.07 14.28 -7.16
C ALA A 61 -1.02 14.03 -8.35
N ILE A 62 -0.55 13.35 -9.38
CA ILE A 62 -1.37 12.95 -10.53
C ILE A 62 -2.52 12.04 -10.09
N SER A 63 -2.23 11.02 -9.27
CA SER A 63 -3.22 10.07 -8.78
C SER A 63 -4.31 10.74 -7.95
N ALA A 64 -3.95 11.69 -7.08
CA ALA A 64 -4.94 12.45 -6.31
C ALA A 64 -5.89 13.24 -7.22
N VAL A 65 -5.38 13.85 -8.28
CA VAL A 65 -6.21 14.58 -9.26
C VAL A 65 -7.06 13.61 -10.09
N ASP A 66 -6.51 12.48 -10.50
CA ASP A 66 -7.27 11.45 -11.24
C ASP A 66 -8.44 10.91 -10.41
N VAL A 67 -8.21 10.58 -9.13
CA VAL A 67 -9.27 10.18 -8.19
C VAL A 67 -10.34 11.27 -8.06
N ALA A 68 -9.94 12.56 -7.98
CA ALA A 68 -10.89 13.67 -7.94
C ALA A 68 -11.73 13.77 -9.21
N PHE A 69 -11.17 13.48 -10.39
CA PHE A 69 -11.93 13.44 -11.64
C PHE A 69 -12.93 12.27 -11.68
N TRP A 70 -12.55 11.10 -11.16
CA TRP A 70 -13.48 9.99 -11.02
C TRP A 70 -14.61 10.29 -10.04
N ASP A 71 -14.32 10.98 -8.94
CA ASP A 71 -15.33 11.43 -7.98
C ASP A 71 -16.32 12.44 -8.60
N ILE A 72 -15.82 13.40 -9.42
CA ILE A 72 -16.68 14.30 -10.20
C ILE A 72 -17.58 13.48 -11.14
N ALA A 73 -17.01 12.56 -11.89
CA ALA A 73 -17.78 11.77 -12.86
C ALA A 73 -18.86 10.92 -12.18
N GLY A 74 -18.56 10.34 -11.01
CA GLY A 74 -19.54 9.62 -10.22
C GLY A 74 -20.70 10.52 -9.76
N LYS A 75 -20.39 11.70 -9.24
CA LYS A 75 -21.37 12.69 -8.79
C LYS A 75 -22.22 13.24 -9.94
N GLU A 76 -21.63 13.50 -11.09
CA GLU A 76 -22.35 13.95 -12.29
C GLU A 76 -23.31 12.89 -12.84
N ALA A 77 -22.90 11.62 -12.79
CA ALA A 77 -23.70 10.49 -13.26
C ALA A 77 -24.70 9.96 -12.20
N ASP A 78 -24.64 10.46 -10.96
CA ASP A 78 -25.35 9.88 -9.80
C ASP A 78 -25.05 8.38 -9.64
N LYS A 79 -23.77 8.00 -9.79
CA LYS A 79 -23.27 6.63 -9.70
C LYS A 79 -22.03 6.54 -8.82
N ARG A 80 -21.84 5.38 -8.21
CA ARG A 80 -20.57 5.05 -7.56
C ARG A 80 -19.49 4.80 -8.60
N VAL A 81 -18.24 5.09 -8.28
CA VAL A 81 -17.13 4.91 -9.23
C VAL A 81 -17.04 3.47 -9.74
N TYR A 82 -17.23 2.46 -8.89
CA TYR A 82 -17.22 1.07 -9.32
C TYR A 82 -18.31 0.74 -10.36
N GLU A 83 -19.45 1.43 -10.31
CA GLU A 83 -20.53 1.26 -11.31
C GLU A 83 -20.12 1.85 -12.66
N LEU A 84 -19.34 2.95 -12.65
CA LEU A 84 -18.74 3.52 -13.87
C LEU A 84 -17.66 2.61 -14.47
N LEU A 85 -17.00 1.81 -13.62
CA LEU A 85 -15.95 0.86 -14.01
C LEU A 85 -16.48 -0.51 -14.44
N GLY A 86 -17.79 -0.69 -14.53
CA GLY A 86 -18.39 -1.93 -15.02
C GLY A 86 -19.31 -2.64 -14.02
N GLY A 87 -19.45 -2.12 -12.81
CA GLY A 87 -20.33 -2.66 -11.78
C GLY A 87 -19.62 -3.64 -10.83
N PRO A 88 -20.33 -4.12 -9.80
CA PRO A 88 -19.74 -4.99 -8.79
C PRO A 88 -19.56 -6.42 -9.34
N VAL A 89 -18.45 -7.05 -8.96
CA VAL A 89 -18.22 -8.49 -9.15
C VAL A 89 -18.62 -9.24 -7.87
N THR A 90 -18.49 -8.58 -6.72
CA THR A 90 -18.89 -9.08 -5.40
C THR A 90 -19.42 -7.92 -4.55
N ASP A 91 -20.30 -8.23 -3.62
CA ASP A 91 -20.84 -7.25 -2.65
C ASP A 91 -20.00 -7.17 -1.39
N GLU A 92 -19.15 -8.17 -1.13
CA GLU A 92 -18.27 -8.25 0.03
C GLU A 92 -16.83 -8.51 -0.41
N ILE A 93 -15.88 -7.78 0.18
CA ILE A 93 -14.45 -7.93 -0.07
C ILE A 93 -13.78 -8.41 1.22
N PRO A 94 -13.08 -9.57 1.21
CA PRO A 94 -12.30 -10.02 2.35
C PRO A 94 -11.24 -8.96 2.71
N CYS A 95 -11.14 -8.65 4.00
CA CYS A 95 -10.19 -7.67 4.53
C CYS A 95 -9.29 -8.31 5.57
N TYR A 96 -8.09 -7.80 5.70
CA TYR A 96 -7.17 -8.16 6.77
C TYR A 96 -6.80 -6.97 7.64
N ALA A 97 -6.46 -7.22 8.90
CA ALA A 97 -5.92 -6.20 9.80
C ALA A 97 -4.45 -5.91 9.45
N SER A 98 -4.11 -4.68 9.07
CA SER A 98 -2.79 -4.30 8.55
C SER A 98 -2.03 -3.35 9.47
N ASN A 99 -1.93 -3.66 10.76
CA ASN A 99 -1.36 -2.69 11.71
C ASN A 99 -0.54 -3.30 12.87
N LEU A 100 -0.09 -4.54 12.76
CA LEU A 100 0.79 -5.16 13.76
C LEU A 100 2.22 -4.60 13.60
N HIS A 101 2.53 -3.55 14.36
CA HIS A 101 3.88 -2.98 14.37
C HIS A 101 4.83 -3.77 15.28
N PRO A 102 6.13 -3.88 14.92
CA PRO A 102 7.14 -4.57 15.72
C PRO A 102 7.47 -3.75 16.99
N VAL A 103 6.69 -3.96 18.02
CA VAL A 103 6.85 -3.40 19.36
C VAL A 103 7.32 -4.50 20.34
N ASP A 104 7.18 -4.29 21.65
CA ASP A 104 7.39 -5.38 22.60
C ASP A 104 6.41 -6.55 22.35
N HIS A 105 6.86 -7.77 22.68
CA HIS A 105 6.11 -9.00 22.39
C HIS A 105 4.74 -9.05 23.08
N GLU A 106 4.62 -8.57 24.32
CA GLU A 106 3.34 -8.58 25.08
C GLU A 106 2.30 -7.67 24.38
N LYS A 107 2.74 -6.54 23.86
CA LYS A 107 1.86 -5.63 23.12
C LYS A 107 1.47 -6.21 21.77
N LEU A 108 2.40 -6.84 21.08
CA LEU A 108 2.15 -7.48 19.78
C LEU A 108 1.14 -8.64 19.92
N GLU A 109 1.31 -9.51 20.92
CA GLU A 109 0.37 -10.58 21.25
C GLU A 109 -1.03 -10.03 21.53
N ARG A 110 -1.14 -9.04 22.42
CA ARG A 110 -2.43 -8.44 22.77
C ARG A 110 -3.13 -7.83 21.55
N GLU A 111 -2.42 -7.07 20.71
CA GLU A 111 -2.97 -6.45 19.51
C GLU A 111 -3.46 -7.51 18.50
N ALA A 112 -2.70 -8.60 18.33
CA ALA A 112 -3.11 -9.72 17.47
C ALA A 112 -4.41 -10.37 17.98
N LEU A 113 -4.55 -10.59 19.29
CA LEU A 113 -5.77 -11.14 19.90
C LEU A 113 -6.97 -10.18 19.78
N GLU A 114 -6.75 -8.86 19.90
CA GLU A 114 -7.80 -7.86 19.68
C GLU A 114 -8.35 -7.91 18.24
N TYR A 115 -7.51 -8.17 17.23
CA TYR A 115 -7.96 -8.36 15.86
C TYR A 115 -8.76 -9.65 15.66
N VAL A 116 -8.36 -10.75 16.31
CA VAL A 116 -9.16 -11.99 16.30
C VAL A 116 -10.53 -11.75 16.95
N GLU A 117 -10.59 -11.06 18.09
CA GLU A 117 -11.84 -10.68 18.74
C GLU A 117 -12.73 -9.77 17.86
N ALA A 118 -12.10 -8.90 17.06
CA ALA A 118 -12.81 -8.05 16.10
C ALA A 118 -13.34 -8.81 14.87
N GLY A 119 -12.99 -10.10 14.73
CA GLY A 119 -13.48 -10.98 13.66
C GLY A 119 -12.58 -11.05 12.42
N PHE A 120 -11.34 -10.58 12.49
CA PHE A 120 -10.39 -10.78 11.41
C PHE A 120 -9.82 -12.20 11.45
N ASP A 121 -9.83 -12.87 10.30
CA ASP A 121 -9.21 -14.17 10.07
C ASP A 121 -7.83 -14.07 9.40
N THR A 122 -7.44 -12.85 9.06
CA THR A 122 -6.16 -12.54 8.40
C THR A 122 -5.58 -11.25 8.99
N MET A 123 -4.27 -11.24 9.24
CA MET A 123 -3.57 -10.04 9.71
C MET A 123 -2.18 -9.93 9.11
N LYS A 124 -1.67 -8.70 9.01
CA LYS A 124 -0.33 -8.43 8.51
C LYS A 124 0.49 -7.69 9.57
N MET A 125 1.67 -8.22 9.84
CA MET A 125 2.65 -7.64 10.74
C MET A 125 3.83 -7.05 9.96
N ARG A 126 4.65 -6.23 10.62
CA ARG A 126 5.88 -5.69 10.04
C ARG A 126 7.11 -6.31 10.68
N PHE A 127 8.15 -6.52 9.87
CA PHE A 127 9.47 -6.87 10.37
C PHE A 127 10.19 -5.64 10.93
N LEU A 128 11.08 -5.88 11.90
CA LEU A 128 11.86 -4.82 12.57
C LEU A 128 13.24 -4.62 11.91
N HIS A 129 13.84 -5.69 11.39
CA HIS A 129 15.25 -5.73 11.02
C HIS A 129 15.48 -6.09 9.57
N GLY A 130 16.49 -5.44 8.98
CA GLY A 130 17.08 -5.74 7.69
C GLY A 130 18.45 -6.41 7.78
N PRO A 131 19.20 -6.47 6.64
CA PRO A 131 20.50 -7.13 6.53
C PRO A 131 21.58 -6.58 7.49
N GLU A 132 21.50 -5.33 7.86
CA GLU A 132 22.44 -4.62 8.76
C GLU A 132 22.45 -5.21 10.18
N ALA A 133 21.32 -5.76 10.64
CA ALA A 133 21.22 -6.40 11.95
C ALA A 133 21.76 -7.85 11.98
N GLY A 134 22.14 -8.39 10.81
CA GLY A 134 22.75 -9.69 10.66
C GLY A 134 21.94 -10.85 11.25
N ARG A 135 22.62 -11.86 11.79
CA ARG A 135 21.95 -13.05 12.35
C ARG A 135 21.10 -12.76 13.60
N LYS A 136 21.44 -11.72 14.34
CA LYS A 136 20.67 -11.32 15.52
C LYS A 136 19.31 -10.79 15.08
N GLY A 137 19.28 -9.85 14.15
CA GLY A 137 18.04 -9.31 13.60
C GLY A 137 17.14 -10.38 12.95
N MET A 138 17.77 -11.39 12.28
CA MET A 138 16.99 -12.52 11.75
C MET A 138 16.25 -13.30 12.85
N ARG A 139 16.90 -13.54 14.00
CA ARG A 139 16.26 -14.22 15.12
C ARG A 139 15.17 -13.38 15.79
N GLU A 140 15.40 -12.06 15.85
CA GLU A 140 14.40 -11.13 16.39
C GLU A 140 13.17 -11.03 15.49
N ASN A 141 13.35 -10.96 14.17
CA ASN A 141 12.23 -11.01 13.20
C ASN A 141 11.47 -12.36 13.29
N GLU A 142 12.18 -13.46 13.41
CA GLU A 142 11.58 -14.79 13.58
C GLU A 142 10.77 -14.87 14.88
N ALA A 143 11.29 -14.36 16.00
CA ALA A 143 10.61 -14.33 17.29
C ALA A 143 9.33 -13.47 17.28
N LEU A 144 9.29 -12.38 16.50
CA LEU A 144 8.05 -11.60 16.31
C LEU A 144 6.95 -12.44 15.65
N VAL A 145 7.30 -13.18 14.58
CA VAL A 145 6.35 -14.07 13.90
C VAL A 145 5.89 -15.20 14.81
N GLU A 146 6.81 -15.82 15.56
CA GLU A 146 6.52 -16.86 16.56
C GLU A 146 5.52 -16.33 17.60
N THR A 147 5.74 -15.12 18.14
CA THR A 147 4.82 -14.50 19.11
C THR A 147 3.40 -14.37 18.57
N VAL A 148 3.24 -13.89 17.33
CA VAL A 148 1.91 -13.73 16.74
C VAL A 148 1.28 -15.11 16.48
N ARG A 149 2.03 -16.05 15.87
CA ARG A 149 1.53 -17.39 15.57
C ARG A 149 1.11 -18.16 16.82
N ASP A 150 1.91 -18.10 17.88
CA ASP A 150 1.60 -18.74 19.18
C ASP A 150 0.33 -18.15 19.83
N ALA A 151 0.12 -16.84 19.66
CA ALA A 151 -1.05 -16.14 20.22
C ALA A 151 -2.35 -16.48 19.47
N VAL A 152 -2.32 -16.50 18.13
CA VAL A 152 -3.56 -16.60 17.33
C VAL A 152 -3.86 -18.02 16.81
N GLY A 153 -2.90 -18.95 16.92
CA GLY A 153 -3.05 -20.33 16.43
C GLY A 153 -2.96 -20.46 14.92
N ASP A 154 -3.17 -21.67 14.42
CA ASP A 154 -2.95 -22.03 13.00
C ASP A 154 -4.11 -21.63 12.07
N ASP A 155 -5.29 -21.37 12.61
CA ASP A 155 -6.49 -21.04 11.83
C ASP A 155 -6.49 -19.59 11.32
N ILE A 156 -5.62 -18.73 11.85
CA ILE A 156 -5.49 -17.32 11.45
C ILE A 156 -4.36 -17.16 10.43
N ALA A 157 -4.66 -16.57 9.30
CA ALA A 157 -3.66 -16.27 8.29
C ALA A 157 -2.78 -15.07 8.73
N ILE A 158 -1.46 -15.25 8.73
CA ILE A 158 -0.49 -14.21 9.07
C ILE A 158 0.30 -13.86 7.82
N ALA A 159 0.36 -12.59 7.48
CA ALA A 159 1.28 -12.01 6.52
C ALA A 159 2.34 -11.17 7.21
N ALA A 160 3.48 -10.96 6.56
CA ALA A 160 4.55 -10.15 7.11
C ALA A 160 5.17 -9.22 6.05
N ASP A 161 5.41 -7.98 6.44
CA ASP A 161 5.86 -6.90 5.56
C ASP A 161 7.30 -6.51 5.90
N ALA A 162 8.19 -6.62 4.92
CA ALA A 162 9.60 -6.26 5.04
C ALA A 162 9.89 -4.81 4.59
N TYR A 163 8.88 -4.12 4.06
CA TYR A 163 8.93 -2.71 3.70
C TYR A 163 10.16 -2.35 2.84
N MET A 164 10.45 -3.16 1.83
CA MET A 164 11.59 -3.01 0.90
C MET A 164 12.97 -3.03 1.60
N GLY A 165 13.03 -3.46 2.85
CA GLY A 165 14.22 -3.35 3.70
C GLY A 165 15.24 -4.47 3.53
N TRP A 166 14.96 -5.50 2.70
CA TRP A 166 15.85 -6.65 2.59
C TRP A 166 16.63 -6.67 1.26
N SER A 167 17.66 -7.47 1.23
CA SER A 167 18.31 -7.91 0.00
C SER A 167 17.82 -9.31 -0.36
N VAL A 168 17.90 -9.71 -1.63
CA VAL A 168 17.56 -11.05 -2.13
C VAL A 168 18.16 -12.16 -1.25
N ARG A 169 19.45 -12.05 -0.94
CA ARG A 169 20.14 -13.03 -0.09
C ARG A 169 19.58 -13.09 1.35
N TYR A 170 19.19 -11.95 1.90
CA TYR A 170 18.59 -11.90 3.23
C TYR A 170 17.17 -12.46 3.20
N ALA A 171 16.38 -12.07 2.20
CA ALA A 171 15.03 -12.56 1.98
C ALA A 171 14.97 -14.09 1.92
N LYS A 172 15.78 -14.72 1.05
CA LYS A 172 15.86 -16.20 0.97
C LYS A 172 16.12 -16.85 2.33
N LYS A 173 17.07 -16.32 3.11
CA LYS A 173 17.39 -16.87 4.43
C LYS A 173 16.27 -16.64 5.46
N MET A 174 15.56 -15.54 5.34
CA MET A 174 14.41 -15.29 6.22
C MET A 174 13.25 -16.21 5.86
N LEU A 175 12.95 -16.37 4.56
CA LEU A 175 11.90 -17.27 4.11
C LEU A 175 12.14 -18.72 4.55
N ASP A 176 13.39 -19.23 4.40
CA ASP A 176 13.76 -20.56 4.92
C ASP A 176 13.49 -20.71 6.42
N ARG A 177 13.67 -19.65 7.21
CA ARG A 177 13.40 -19.67 8.65
C ARG A 177 11.93 -19.58 8.99
N LEU A 178 11.18 -18.86 8.17
CA LEU A 178 9.77 -18.55 8.39
C LEU A 178 8.84 -19.63 7.82
N GLU A 179 9.34 -20.55 7.00
CA GLU A 179 8.55 -21.62 6.36
C GLU A 179 7.66 -22.35 7.36
N ARG A 180 8.18 -22.66 8.55
CA ARG A 180 7.45 -23.40 9.60
C ARG A 180 6.25 -22.67 10.20
N TYR A 181 6.15 -21.33 10.00
CA TYR A 181 5.05 -20.52 10.53
C TYR A 181 3.90 -20.35 9.53
N ASP A 182 4.00 -20.93 8.34
CA ASP A 182 2.98 -20.92 7.29
C ASP A 182 2.40 -19.54 7.05
N LEU A 183 3.28 -18.58 6.67
CA LEU A 183 2.86 -17.22 6.36
C LEU A 183 2.08 -17.20 5.04
N ALA A 184 0.94 -16.52 5.02
CA ALA A 184 0.12 -16.35 3.83
C ALA A 184 0.87 -15.63 2.69
N TRP A 185 1.67 -14.62 3.02
CA TRP A 185 2.64 -13.97 2.11
C TRP A 185 3.69 -13.19 2.90
N VAL A 186 4.80 -12.89 2.22
CA VAL A 186 5.78 -11.89 2.66
C VAL A 186 5.76 -10.73 1.67
N GLU A 187 5.48 -9.53 2.17
CA GLU A 187 5.29 -8.31 1.40
C GLU A 187 6.60 -7.54 1.28
N GLU A 188 6.85 -7.01 0.09
CA GLU A 188 7.94 -6.08 -0.22
C GLU A 188 9.32 -6.50 0.36
N PRO A 189 9.79 -7.74 0.11
CA PRO A 189 11.10 -8.14 0.64
C PRO A 189 12.25 -7.30 0.09
N VAL A 190 12.19 -6.90 -1.18
CA VAL A 190 13.19 -6.06 -1.85
C VAL A 190 12.52 -4.85 -2.50
N ILE A 191 13.30 -3.88 -2.99
CA ILE A 191 12.76 -2.70 -3.66
C ILE A 191 11.96 -3.08 -4.93
N PRO A 192 10.89 -2.33 -5.29
CA PRO A 192 10.03 -2.66 -6.43
C PRO A 192 10.74 -2.66 -7.78
N ASP A 193 11.87 -1.96 -7.90
CA ASP A 193 12.66 -1.89 -9.13
C ASP A 193 13.50 -3.17 -9.37
N ASP A 194 13.69 -4.03 -8.37
CA ASP A 194 14.47 -5.26 -8.47
C ASP A 194 13.59 -6.45 -8.89
N ILE A 195 13.08 -6.38 -10.13
CA ILE A 195 12.20 -7.43 -10.70
C ILE A 195 12.90 -8.80 -10.75
N ASP A 196 14.18 -8.82 -11.12
CA ASP A 196 14.96 -10.06 -11.16
C ASP A 196 15.16 -10.62 -9.75
N GLY A 197 15.34 -9.74 -8.75
CA GLY A 197 15.39 -10.11 -7.35
C GLY A 197 14.11 -10.76 -6.84
N TYR A 198 12.94 -10.23 -7.22
CA TYR A 198 11.65 -10.87 -6.92
C TYR A 198 11.50 -12.25 -7.57
N ALA A 199 11.95 -12.39 -8.80
CA ALA A 199 11.90 -13.67 -9.51
C ALA A 199 12.87 -14.71 -8.92
N ASP A 200 13.94 -14.27 -8.25
CA ASP A 200 14.95 -15.11 -7.61
C ASP A 200 14.58 -15.50 -6.17
N ILE A 201 13.66 -14.79 -5.51
CA ILE A 201 13.12 -15.09 -4.18
C ILE A 201 12.04 -16.16 -4.25
#